data_b3218d011bc119de9e01cf3b0b617996
#
_entry.id   b3218d011bc119de9e01cf3b0b617996
#
_cell.length_a   1.000
_cell.length_b   1.000
_cell.length_c   1.000
_cell.angle_alpha   90.00
_cell.angle_beta   90.00
_cell.angle_gamma   90.00
#
_symmetry.space_group_name_H-M   'P 1'
#
loop_
_entity.id
_entity.type
_entity.pdbx_description
1 polymer ?
#
loop_
_entity_poly.entity_id
_entity_poly.type
_entity_poly.pdbx_seq_one_letter_code
_entity_poly.pdbx_strand_id
1 'polypeptide(L)'
;MENSNPLVKIENVTFRYPKSGVDALSDVSLEIPRGSFFALLGPNGAGKTTLLRLLCGRFAKFSGTITLADDVCGPNAPCSSCGLNASSGPNSRSSFLDPLACGILLENPGIYPKLSIAEYVDYFVGFYAARIPEWNERAARERIARLTKSLELPSLETRMSALSLGNRQKVQLLRAMAPAPRLLILDEPVANLDPISRETVWKLIADWRREEGGTAIVCSHILAEMEEEATDFAIIDRGRVLKSGRVADIATGSATFKVEVRKNSPAGVTPEQVRVALKNAGIDANVTTAQASLSRLYRETV
;
A
#
# COMPACT_ATOMS: atom_id res chain seq x y z
N MET A 1 -18.29 -14.54 -12.18
CA MET A 1 -16.97 -14.28 -11.55
C MET A 1 -16.08 -13.81 -12.68
N GLU A 2 -15.92 -12.49 -12.83
CA GLU A 2 -15.05 -11.94 -13.87
C GLU A 2 -13.62 -12.32 -13.54
N ASN A 3 -12.99 -13.03 -14.46
CA ASN A 3 -11.57 -13.34 -14.48
C ASN A 3 -10.80 -12.04 -14.79
N SER A 4 -10.81 -11.08 -13.89
CA SER A 4 -10.00 -9.88 -14.04
C SER A 4 -8.56 -10.27 -13.78
N ASN A 5 -7.73 -10.18 -14.84
CA ASN A 5 -6.30 -10.41 -14.77
C ASN A 5 -5.69 -9.54 -13.64
N PRO A 6 -4.88 -10.09 -12.72
CA PRO A 6 -4.31 -9.31 -11.63
C PRO A 6 -3.46 -8.15 -12.17
N LEU A 7 -3.34 -7.07 -11.39
CA LEU A 7 -2.47 -5.95 -11.75
C LEU A 7 -0.99 -6.35 -11.69
N VAL A 8 -0.64 -7.14 -10.66
CA VAL A 8 0.69 -7.69 -10.45
C VAL A 8 0.57 -9.17 -10.13
N LYS A 9 1.33 -10.01 -10.84
CA LYS A 9 1.47 -11.43 -10.55
C LYS A 9 2.93 -11.75 -10.29
N ILE A 10 3.21 -12.39 -9.16
CA ILE A 10 4.55 -12.80 -8.70
C ILE A 10 4.54 -14.31 -8.63
N GLU A 11 5.51 -14.99 -9.27
CA GLU A 11 5.59 -16.46 -9.34
C GLU A 11 7.00 -16.93 -9.01
N ASN A 12 7.11 -17.68 -7.92
CA ASN A 12 8.33 -18.37 -7.44
C ASN A 12 9.55 -17.43 -7.32
N VAL A 13 9.33 -16.18 -6.89
CA VAL A 13 10.38 -15.17 -6.79
C VAL A 13 11.29 -15.46 -5.61
N THR A 14 12.59 -15.61 -5.91
CA THR A 14 13.66 -15.74 -4.92
C THR A 14 14.70 -14.66 -5.16
N PHE A 15 15.09 -13.96 -4.09
CA PHE A 15 16.08 -12.89 -4.14
C PHE A 15 17.04 -12.93 -2.96
N ARG A 16 18.32 -12.74 -3.27
CA ARG A 16 19.40 -12.61 -2.29
C ARG A 16 20.20 -11.34 -2.54
N TYR A 17 20.45 -10.58 -1.49
CA TYR A 17 21.35 -9.43 -1.58
C TYR A 17 22.78 -9.86 -1.90
N PRO A 18 23.51 -9.10 -2.73
CA PRO A 18 24.95 -9.33 -2.91
C PRO A 18 25.65 -9.38 -1.54
N LYS A 19 26.52 -10.35 -1.34
CA LYS A 19 27.26 -10.59 -0.09
C LYS A 19 26.41 -11.10 1.10
N SER A 20 25.12 -11.36 0.93
CA SER A 20 24.30 -12.06 1.94
C SER A 20 24.40 -13.56 1.77
N GLY A 21 24.52 -14.30 2.86
CA GLY A 21 24.46 -15.77 2.87
C GLY A 21 23.02 -16.29 2.87
N VAL A 22 22.00 -15.43 3.02
CA VAL A 22 20.60 -15.81 3.22
C VAL A 22 19.73 -15.12 2.17
N ASP A 23 18.70 -15.83 1.69
CA ASP A 23 17.69 -15.28 0.81
C ASP A 23 16.80 -14.28 1.57
N ALA A 24 16.65 -13.11 1.00
CA ALA A 24 15.74 -12.09 1.51
C ALA A 24 14.28 -12.36 1.08
N LEU A 25 14.11 -13.05 -0.04
CA LEU A 25 12.84 -13.64 -0.50
C LEU A 25 13.12 -15.06 -0.97
N SER A 26 12.24 -15.99 -0.64
CA SER A 26 12.35 -17.42 -0.96
C SER A 26 11.03 -17.94 -1.48
N ASP A 27 10.96 -18.24 -2.78
CA ASP A 27 9.81 -18.84 -3.43
C ASP A 27 8.49 -18.08 -3.20
N VAL A 28 8.53 -16.75 -3.36
CA VAL A 28 7.39 -15.87 -3.17
C VAL A 28 6.46 -15.95 -4.38
N SER A 29 5.21 -16.36 -4.15
CA SER A 29 4.13 -16.34 -5.15
C SER A 29 2.95 -15.58 -4.60
N LEU A 30 2.44 -14.58 -5.37
CA LEU A 30 1.44 -13.64 -4.92
C LEU A 30 0.74 -12.98 -6.10
N GLU A 31 -0.57 -12.74 -5.99
CA GLU A 31 -1.34 -11.96 -6.95
C GLU A 31 -1.93 -10.73 -6.25
N ILE A 32 -1.83 -9.58 -6.92
CA ILE A 32 -2.38 -8.30 -6.45
C ILE A 32 -3.51 -7.90 -7.40
N PRO A 33 -4.76 -7.94 -6.93
CA PRO A 33 -5.91 -7.61 -7.76
C PRO A 33 -5.93 -6.12 -8.14
N ARG A 34 -6.55 -5.82 -9.28
CA ARG A 34 -6.83 -4.43 -9.67
C ARG A 34 -7.80 -3.77 -8.72
N GLY A 35 -7.58 -2.48 -8.45
CA GLY A 35 -8.45 -1.70 -7.56
C GLY A 35 -8.37 -2.13 -6.09
N SER A 36 -7.41 -2.98 -5.70
CA SER A 36 -7.25 -3.41 -4.32
C SER A 36 -6.50 -2.39 -3.46
N PHE A 37 -6.86 -2.34 -2.19
CA PHE A 37 -5.99 -1.85 -1.13
C PHE A 37 -5.30 -3.07 -0.53
N PHE A 38 -4.10 -3.34 -1.01
CA PHE A 38 -3.35 -4.56 -0.69
C PHE A 38 -2.42 -4.34 0.50
N ALA A 39 -2.73 -4.97 1.62
CA ALA A 39 -1.93 -4.92 2.84
C ALA A 39 -0.81 -5.97 2.82
N LEU A 40 0.44 -5.54 2.80
CA LEU A 40 1.61 -6.41 2.90
C LEU A 40 2.12 -6.42 4.34
N LEU A 41 1.88 -7.51 5.04
CA LEU A 41 2.05 -7.67 6.48
C LEU A 41 3.26 -8.56 6.80
N GLY A 42 3.89 -8.33 7.96
CA GLY A 42 4.98 -9.18 8.42
C GLY A 42 5.88 -8.44 9.41
N PRO A 43 6.71 -9.16 10.19
CA PRO A 43 7.65 -8.54 11.12
C PRO A 43 8.76 -7.76 10.40
N ASN A 44 9.53 -6.99 11.17
CA ASN A 44 10.71 -6.32 10.63
C ASN A 44 11.71 -7.37 10.14
N GLY A 45 12.28 -7.13 8.94
CA GLY A 45 13.19 -8.09 8.31
C GLY A 45 12.50 -9.23 7.55
N ALA A 46 11.17 -9.31 7.52
CA ALA A 46 10.43 -10.36 6.81
C ALA A 46 10.59 -10.37 5.28
N GLY A 47 11.11 -9.29 4.68
CA GLY A 47 11.28 -9.18 3.22
C GLY A 47 10.33 -8.21 2.53
N LYS A 48 9.42 -7.54 3.25
CA LYS A 48 8.42 -6.61 2.69
C LYS A 48 9.05 -5.52 1.81
N THR A 49 9.92 -4.71 2.38
CA THR A 49 10.64 -3.65 1.65
C THR A 49 11.46 -4.19 0.49
N THR A 50 12.02 -5.41 0.62
CA THR A 50 12.74 -6.07 -0.47
C THR A 50 11.81 -6.39 -1.62
N LEU A 51 10.61 -6.92 -1.35
CA LEU A 51 9.60 -7.20 -2.36
C LEU A 51 9.15 -5.91 -3.06
N LEU A 52 8.86 -4.84 -2.32
CA LEU A 52 8.51 -3.55 -2.91
C LEU A 52 9.64 -2.98 -3.78
N ARG A 53 10.90 -3.09 -3.35
CA ARG A 53 12.06 -2.66 -4.14
C ARG A 53 12.23 -3.46 -5.43
N LEU A 54 11.93 -4.76 -5.39
CA LEU A 54 11.89 -5.60 -6.59
C LEU A 54 10.81 -5.15 -7.56
N LEU A 55 9.58 -4.93 -7.08
CA LEU A 55 8.49 -4.39 -7.90
C LEU A 55 8.86 -3.05 -8.54
N CYS A 56 9.55 -2.19 -7.81
CA CYS A 56 10.06 -0.90 -8.32
C CYS A 56 11.27 -1.04 -9.27
N GLY A 57 11.69 -2.26 -9.63
CA GLY A 57 12.81 -2.48 -10.55
C GLY A 57 14.19 -2.11 -9.98
N ARG A 58 14.32 -2.03 -8.66
CA ARG A 58 15.60 -1.67 -8.01
C ARG A 58 16.66 -2.76 -8.12
N PHE A 59 16.27 -3.98 -8.41
CA PHE A 59 17.15 -5.14 -8.54
C PHE A 59 16.87 -5.87 -9.84
N ALA A 60 17.90 -6.04 -10.65
CA ALA A 60 17.80 -6.68 -11.96
C ALA A 60 18.00 -8.22 -11.93
N LYS A 61 18.49 -8.75 -10.81
CA LYS A 61 18.82 -10.19 -10.70
C LYS A 61 18.03 -10.83 -9.57
N PHE A 62 17.08 -11.67 -9.92
CA PHE A 62 16.30 -12.54 -9.04
C PHE A 62 15.86 -13.78 -9.84
N SER A 63 15.40 -14.83 -9.21
CA SER A 63 14.76 -15.96 -9.89
C SER A 63 13.24 -15.87 -9.76
N GLY A 64 12.52 -16.56 -10.66
CA GLY A 64 11.07 -16.47 -10.76
C GLY A 64 10.59 -15.40 -11.74
N THR A 65 9.31 -15.06 -11.68
CA THR A 65 8.67 -14.15 -12.64
C THR A 65 7.83 -13.12 -11.92
N ILE A 66 7.90 -11.87 -12.38
CA ILE A 66 6.96 -10.80 -11.99
C ILE A 66 6.30 -10.30 -13.27
N THR A 67 4.98 -10.49 -13.36
CA THR A 67 4.15 -10.04 -14.48
C THR A 67 3.35 -8.82 -14.04
N LEU A 68 3.39 -7.78 -14.85
CA LEU A 68 2.67 -6.53 -14.63
C LEU A 68 1.62 -6.38 -15.72
N ALA A 69 0.49 -5.79 -15.40
CA ALA A 69 -0.50 -5.43 -16.41
C ALA A 69 0.00 -4.26 -17.28
N ASP A 70 -0.49 -4.19 -18.50
CA ASP A 70 -0.02 -3.25 -19.54
C ASP A 70 -0.11 -1.78 -19.13
N ASP A 71 -1.11 -1.44 -18.37
CA ASP A 71 -1.40 -0.07 -17.93
C ASP A 71 -0.49 0.44 -16.80
N VAL A 72 0.36 -0.42 -16.25
CA VAL A 72 1.41 -0.05 -15.28
C VAL A 72 2.82 -0.35 -15.80
N CYS A 73 2.92 -0.90 -17.03
CA CYS A 73 4.19 -1.12 -17.73
C CYS A 73 4.62 0.14 -18.49
N GLY A 74 5.93 0.36 -18.57
CA GLY A 74 6.49 1.47 -19.35
C GLY A 74 6.26 1.30 -20.88
N PRO A 75 6.19 2.40 -21.64
CA PRO A 75 5.88 2.41 -23.06
C PRO A 75 6.87 1.64 -23.96
N ASN A 76 8.02 1.27 -23.43
CA ASN A 76 9.03 0.46 -24.09
C ASN A 76 9.08 -1.00 -23.57
N ALA A 77 8.14 -1.41 -22.74
CA ALA A 77 8.03 -2.80 -22.33
C ALA A 77 7.46 -3.61 -23.50
N PRO A 78 8.06 -4.74 -23.88
CA PRO A 78 7.48 -5.62 -24.88
C PRO A 78 6.18 -6.17 -24.31
N CYS A 79 5.07 -5.59 -24.77
CA CYS A 79 3.76 -5.94 -24.29
C CYS A 79 3.16 -7.13 -25.02
N SER A 80 2.83 -8.10 -24.29
CA SER A 80 1.78 -9.12 -24.30
C SER A 80 1.95 -10.10 -23.14
N SER A 81 2.97 -9.92 -22.34
CA SER A 81 3.20 -10.53 -21.02
C SER A 81 4.52 -9.97 -20.48
N CYS A 82 4.45 -8.83 -19.79
CA CYS A 82 5.63 -8.26 -19.15
C CYS A 82 6.09 -9.17 -18.01
N GLY A 83 6.66 -10.33 -18.37
CA GLY A 83 7.31 -11.21 -17.42
C GLY A 83 8.72 -10.69 -17.12
N LEU A 84 8.95 -10.26 -15.89
CA LEU A 84 10.30 -10.08 -15.37
C LEU A 84 10.92 -11.46 -15.18
N ASN A 85 11.47 -12.04 -16.24
CA ASN A 85 12.15 -13.33 -16.17
C ASN A 85 13.61 -13.12 -15.78
N ALA A 86 13.96 -13.57 -14.60
CA ALA A 86 15.34 -13.54 -14.09
C ALA A 86 16.26 -14.61 -14.70
N SER A 87 15.73 -15.51 -15.51
CA SER A 87 16.46 -16.68 -16.05
C SER A 87 16.95 -16.48 -17.45
N SER A 88 17.47 -15.33 -17.82
CA SER A 88 17.98 -15.21 -19.19
C SER A 88 19.26 -14.39 -19.26
N GLY A 89 20.12 -14.83 -20.15
CA GLY A 89 21.41 -14.28 -20.44
C GLY A 89 21.38 -12.79 -20.80
N PRO A 90 22.49 -12.23 -21.31
CA PRO A 90 22.76 -10.78 -21.37
C PRO A 90 21.79 -9.93 -22.21
N ASN A 91 20.70 -10.49 -22.74
CA ASN A 91 19.73 -9.80 -23.59
C ASN A 91 18.28 -9.81 -23.06
N SER A 92 18.00 -10.25 -21.85
CA SER A 92 16.64 -10.18 -21.29
C SER A 92 16.31 -8.78 -20.82
N ARG A 93 15.50 -8.07 -21.57
CA ARG A 93 14.92 -6.79 -21.17
C ARG A 93 13.86 -7.07 -20.10
N SER A 94 14.21 -6.85 -18.82
CA SER A 94 13.24 -6.85 -17.73
C SER A 94 12.27 -5.67 -17.94
N SER A 95 10.98 -5.96 -18.01
CA SER A 95 9.96 -4.93 -18.00
C SER A 95 9.84 -4.39 -16.57
N PHE A 96 10.07 -3.10 -16.40
CA PHE A 96 9.93 -2.43 -15.12
C PHE A 96 8.60 -1.70 -15.07
N LEU A 97 8.09 -1.48 -13.85
CA LEU A 97 7.00 -0.54 -13.63
C LEU A 97 7.33 0.80 -14.31
N ASP A 98 6.34 1.35 -15.01
CA ASP A 98 6.46 2.72 -15.49
C ASP A 98 6.47 3.69 -14.30
N PRO A 99 7.57 4.41 -14.06
CA PRO A 99 7.61 5.39 -12.99
C PRO A 99 6.56 6.48 -13.12
N LEU A 100 5.96 6.64 -14.30
CA LEU A 100 4.92 7.64 -14.59
C LEU A 100 3.53 7.11 -14.29
N ALA A 101 3.32 5.78 -14.41
CA ALA A 101 2.08 5.12 -14.05
C ALA A 101 2.01 4.76 -12.55
N CYS A 102 3.14 4.88 -11.83
CA CYS A 102 3.26 4.46 -10.44
C CYS A 102 3.66 5.60 -9.51
N GLY A 103 2.94 5.73 -8.41
CA GLY A 103 3.35 6.56 -7.28
C GLY A 103 4.13 5.71 -6.27
N ILE A 104 5.37 6.09 -5.97
CA ILE A 104 6.26 5.28 -5.13
C ILE A 104 6.72 6.10 -3.93
N LEU A 105 6.49 5.55 -2.73
CA LEU A 105 7.02 6.05 -1.47
C LEU A 105 7.66 4.87 -0.74
N LEU A 106 8.99 4.82 -0.76
CA LEU A 106 9.76 3.82 -0.01
C LEU A 106 10.28 4.43 1.28
N GLU A 107 10.66 3.57 2.22
CA GLU A 107 11.33 3.97 3.44
C GLU A 107 12.54 4.87 3.13
N ASN A 108 12.67 5.98 3.84
CA ASN A 108 13.70 7.01 3.64
C ASN A 108 13.73 7.58 2.21
N PRO A 109 12.64 8.16 1.72
CA PRO A 109 12.66 8.81 0.42
C PRO A 109 13.65 9.99 0.43
N GLY A 110 14.47 10.07 -0.60
CA GLY A 110 15.40 11.17 -0.79
C GLY A 110 14.66 12.52 -0.86
N ILE A 111 15.19 13.52 -0.19
CA ILE A 111 14.68 14.89 -0.29
C ILE A 111 15.72 15.78 -0.96
N TYR A 112 15.26 16.88 -1.57
CA TYR A 112 16.11 17.97 -2.03
C TYR A 112 16.10 19.09 -0.99
N PRO A 113 17.07 19.11 -0.03
CA PRO A 113 16.99 19.95 1.17
C PRO A 113 16.91 21.45 0.90
N LYS A 114 17.45 21.88 -0.25
CA LYS A 114 17.53 23.30 -0.65
C LYS A 114 16.26 23.82 -1.29
N LEU A 115 15.43 22.91 -1.85
CA LEU A 115 14.16 23.30 -2.50
C LEU A 115 13.10 23.61 -1.46
N SER A 116 12.20 24.57 -1.76
CA SER A 116 10.93 24.72 -1.09
C SER A 116 9.97 23.59 -1.49
N ILE A 117 8.85 23.42 -0.78
CA ILE A 117 7.82 22.46 -1.15
C ILE A 117 7.31 22.76 -2.57
N ALA A 118 7.05 24.04 -2.90
CA ALA A 118 6.61 24.46 -4.23
C ALA A 118 7.63 24.06 -5.31
N GLU A 119 8.90 24.44 -5.15
CA GLU A 119 9.96 24.10 -6.08
C GLU A 119 10.14 22.57 -6.25
N TYR A 120 10.00 21.82 -5.16
CA TYR A 120 10.05 20.36 -5.19
C TYR A 120 8.90 19.75 -5.99
N VAL A 121 7.68 20.23 -5.78
CA VAL A 121 6.50 19.78 -6.51
C VAL A 121 6.61 20.15 -8.00
N ASP A 122 7.00 21.40 -8.30
CA ASP A 122 7.17 21.89 -9.68
C ASP A 122 8.22 21.10 -10.45
N TYR A 123 9.33 20.71 -9.78
CA TYR A 123 10.36 19.88 -10.39
C TYR A 123 9.76 18.55 -10.90
N PHE A 124 8.93 17.87 -10.10
CA PHE A 124 8.31 16.61 -10.50
C PHE A 124 7.18 16.83 -11.50
N VAL A 125 6.37 17.88 -11.37
CA VAL A 125 5.34 18.23 -12.35
C VAL A 125 5.97 18.45 -13.72
N GLY A 126 7.07 19.19 -13.79
CA GLY A 126 7.83 19.38 -15.05
C GLY A 126 8.34 18.07 -15.64
N PHE A 127 8.79 17.15 -14.79
CA PHE A 127 9.22 15.82 -15.24
C PHE A 127 8.06 15.00 -15.80
N TYR A 128 6.89 15.01 -15.15
CA TYR A 128 5.70 14.33 -15.63
C TYR A 128 5.17 14.95 -16.92
N ALA A 129 5.10 16.26 -17.00
CA ALA A 129 4.66 16.99 -18.19
C ALA A 129 5.53 16.68 -19.43
N ALA A 130 6.82 16.46 -19.25
CA ALA A 130 7.73 16.11 -20.33
C ALA A 130 7.62 14.65 -20.81
N ARG A 131 6.96 13.78 -20.05
CA ARG A 131 7.00 12.32 -20.29
C ARG A 131 5.64 11.68 -20.48
N ILE A 132 4.58 12.22 -19.87
CA ILE A 132 3.23 11.68 -19.97
C ILE A 132 2.56 12.26 -21.21
N PRO A 133 2.19 11.41 -22.20
CA PRO A 133 1.35 11.86 -23.30
C PRO A 133 0.02 12.42 -22.76
N GLU A 134 -0.47 13.48 -23.37
CA GLU A 134 -1.74 14.11 -22.97
C GLU A 134 -1.77 14.62 -21.51
N TRP A 135 -0.61 15.02 -20.98
CA TRP A 135 -0.52 15.58 -19.63
C TRP A 135 -1.47 16.78 -19.45
N ASN A 136 -2.38 16.70 -18.51
CA ASN A 136 -3.26 17.78 -18.13
C ASN A 136 -2.72 18.51 -16.91
N GLU A 137 -1.94 19.56 -17.16
CA GLU A 137 -1.30 20.34 -16.09
C GLU A 137 -2.32 20.99 -15.16
N ARG A 138 -3.44 21.48 -15.70
CA ARG A 138 -4.50 22.08 -14.89
C ARG A 138 -5.08 21.07 -13.90
N ALA A 139 -5.45 19.89 -14.36
CA ALA A 139 -5.98 18.83 -13.49
C ALA A 139 -4.94 18.38 -12.45
N ALA A 140 -3.66 18.32 -12.82
CA ALA A 140 -2.58 18.00 -11.88
C ALA A 140 -2.41 19.09 -10.81
N ARG A 141 -2.44 20.38 -11.18
CA ARG A 141 -2.38 21.51 -10.25
C ARG A 141 -3.57 21.54 -9.30
N GLU A 142 -4.78 21.30 -9.79
CA GLU A 142 -5.98 21.20 -8.97
C GLU A 142 -5.88 20.02 -7.97
N ARG A 143 -5.35 18.86 -8.41
CA ARG A 143 -5.09 17.71 -7.53
C ARG A 143 -4.05 18.05 -6.47
N ILE A 144 -2.93 18.66 -6.84
CA ILE A 144 -1.87 19.08 -5.92
C ILE A 144 -2.43 20.03 -4.86
N ALA A 145 -3.26 21.00 -5.26
CA ALA A 145 -3.88 21.94 -4.32
C ALA A 145 -4.81 21.20 -3.32
N ARG A 146 -5.62 20.24 -3.79
CA ARG A 146 -6.46 19.41 -2.92
C ARG A 146 -5.61 18.59 -1.95
N LEU A 147 -4.59 17.89 -2.44
CA LEU A 147 -3.69 17.09 -1.64
C LEU A 147 -2.94 17.92 -0.59
N THR A 148 -2.43 19.09 -0.96
CA THR A 148 -1.76 20.04 -0.05
C THR A 148 -2.67 20.41 1.12
N LYS A 149 -3.94 20.73 0.81
CA LYS A 149 -4.93 21.05 1.83
C LYS A 149 -5.28 19.86 2.71
N SER A 150 -5.55 18.71 2.13
CA SER A 150 -5.92 17.49 2.87
C SER A 150 -4.80 16.99 3.77
N LEU A 151 -3.56 17.12 3.34
CA LEU A 151 -2.37 16.74 4.12
C LEU A 151 -1.97 17.79 5.16
N GLU A 152 -2.66 18.94 5.19
CA GLU A 152 -2.34 20.06 6.09
C GLU A 152 -0.85 20.42 6.04
N LEU A 153 -0.34 20.58 4.82
CA LEU A 153 1.06 20.94 4.63
C LEU A 153 1.34 22.38 5.09
N PRO A 154 2.54 22.66 5.61
CA PRO A 154 2.93 24.03 5.93
C PRO A 154 3.01 24.88 4.65
N SER A 155 3.33 26.19 4.80
CA SER A 155 3.53 27.08 3.66
C SER A 155 4.41 26.42 2.59
N LEU A 156 3.98 26.48 1.34
CA LEU A 156 4.70 25.90 0.20
C LEU A 156 6.09 26.52 -0.02
N GLU A 157 6.34 27.71 0.54
CA GLU A 157 7.65 28.38 0.54
C GLU A 157 8.63 27.76 1.56
N THR A 158 8.13 26.89 2.44
CA THR A 158 8.99 26.24 3.44
C THR A 158 9.98 25.29 2.77
N ARG A 159 11.28 25.44 3.11
CA ARG A 159 12.33 24.56 2.59
C ARG A 159 12.19 23.14 3.11
N MET A 160 12.45 22.15 2.25
CA MET A 160 12.41 20.73 2.61
C MET A 160 13.31 20.37 3.80
N SER A 161 14.46 21.08 3.97
CA SER A 161 15.35 20.90 5.12
C SER A 161 14.72 21.31 6.45
N ALA A 162 13.82 22.30 6.45
CA ALA A 162 13.16 22.83 7.65
C ALA A 162 11.94 22.02 8.10
N LEU A 163 11.49 21.05 7.29
CA LEU A 163 10.33 20.23 7.59
C LEU A 163 10.64 19.18 8.66
N SER A 164 9.66 18.92 9.53
CA SER A 164 9.63 17.72 10.38
C SER A 164 9.64 16.45 9.54
N LEU A 165 10.00 15.32 10.13
CA LEU A 165 9.97 14.03 9.44
C LEU A 165 8.56 13.72 8.92
N GLY A 166 7.51 13.96 9.72
CA GLY A 166 6.13 13.77 9.30
C GLY A 166 5.74 14.66 8.12
N ASN A 167 6.10 15.93 8.12
CA ASN A 167 5.82 16.82 6.99
C ASN A 167 6.59 16.43 5.74
N ARG A 168 7.83 15.94 5.87
CA ARG A 168 8.57 15.36 4.73
C ARG A 168 7.84 14.15 4.16
N GLN A 169 7.31 13.28 5.00
CA GLN A 169 6.52 12.11 4.61
C GLN A 169 5.27 12.54 3.84
N LYS A 170 4.51 13.52 4.36
CA LYS A 170 3.34 14.09 3.69
C LYS A 170 3.68 14.67 2.31
N VAL A 171 4.78 15.41 2.16
CA VAL A 171 5.22 15.95 0.86
C VAL A 171 5.61 14.84 -0.12
N GLN A 172 6.24 13.78 0.36
CA GLN A 172 6.56 12.61 -0.48
C GLN A 172 5.31 11.88 -0.95
N LEU A 173 4.30 11.76 -0.09
CA LEU A 173 3.00 11.20 -0.47
C LEU A 173 2.30 12.07 -1.50
N LEU A 174 2.28 13.40 -1.30
CA LEU A 174 1.77 14.35 -2.30
C LEU A 174 2.44 14.12 -3.66
N ARG A 175 3.77 14.05 -3.71
CA ARG A 175 4.51 13.78 -4.95
C ARG A 175 4.09 12.45 -5.58
N ALA A 176 3.95 11.38 -4.78
CA ALA A 176 3.57 10.06 -5.30
C ALA A 176 2.16 10.05 -5.89
N MET A 177 1.23 10.86 -5.36
CA MET A 177 -0.17 10.91 -5.79
C MET A 177 -0.45 11.98 -6.84
N ALA A 178 0.44 12.98 -7.01
CA ALA A 178 0.24 14.10 -7.93
C ALA A 178 -0.06 13.72 -9.38
N PRO A 179 0.61 12.70 -9.99
CA PRO A 179 0.36 12.32 -11.37
C PRO A 179 -0.91 11.47 -11.60
N ALA A 180 -1.76 11.25 -10.59
CA ALA A 180 -2.86 10.29 -10.63
C ALA A 180 -2.39 8.89 -11.06
N PRO A 181 -1.50 8.26 -10.31
CA PRO A 181 -0.93 6.98 -10.69
C PRO A 181 -2.02 5.89 -10.71
N ARG A 182 -1.81 4.83 -11.48
CA ARG A 182 -2.67 3.63 -11.43
C ARG A 182 -2.30 2.68 -10.31
N LEU A 183 -1.05 2.77 -9.86
CA LEU A 183 -0.50 1.95 -8.79
C LEU A 183 0.24 2.83 -7.78
N LEU A 184 -0.10 2.74 -6.49
CA LEU A 184 0.67 3.27 -5.38
C LEU A 184 1.45 2.14 -4.69
N ILE A 185 2.75 2.34 -4.51
CA ILE A 185 3.61 1.45 -3.71
C ILE A 185 4.12 2.25 -2.53
N LEU A 186 3.64 1.92 -1.34
CA LEU A 186 3.85 2.70 -0.13
C LEU A 186 4.48 1.84 0.96
N ASP A 187 5.70 2.19 1.35
CA ASP A 187 6.41 1.56 2.47
C ASP A 187 6.36 2.48 3.68
N GLU A 188 5.60 2.08 4.70
CA GLU A 188 5.37 2.83 5.94
C GLU A 188 4.87 4.28 5.69
N PRO A 189 3.76 4.49 4.93
CA PRO A 189 3.35 5.83 4.50
C PRO A 189 2.95 6.76 5.65
N VAL A 190 2.61 6.22 6.81
CA VAL A 190 2.19 6.97 8.01
C VAL A 190 3.26 7.02 9.10
N ALA A 191 4.47 6.54 8.81
CA ALA A 191 5.57 6.63 9.76
C ALA A 191 5.84 8.08 10.15
N ASN A 192 6.15 8.32 11.42
CA ASN A 192 6.44 9.64 11.98
C ASN A 192 5.27 10.66 11.93
N LEU A 193 4.04 10.20 11.68
CA LEU A 193 2.85 11.03 11.76
C LEU A 193 2.16 10.86 13.12
N ASP A 194 1.50 11.93 13.57
CA ASP A 194 0.58 11.88 14.69
C ASP A 194 -0.71 11.11 14.33
N PRO A 195 -1.50 10.63 15.32
CA PRO A 195 -2.67 9.79 15.04
C PRO A 195 -3.70 10.41 14.08
N ILE A 196 -3.96 11.72 14.19
CA ILE A 196 -4.93 12.42 13.33
C ILE A 196 -4.42 12.49 11.88
N SER A 197 -3.15 12.81 11.72
CA SER A 197 -2.49 12.81 10.40
C SER A 197 -2.46 11.42 9.76
N ARG A 198 -2.33 10.35 10.54
CA ARG A 198 -2.39 8.96 10.04
C ARG A 198 -3.76 8.64 9.46
N GLU A 199 -4.82 8.91 10.22
CA GLU A 199 -6.21 8.71 9.78
C GLU A 199 -6.49 9.48 8.47
N THR A 200 -6.05 10.74 8.40
CA THR A 200 -6.15 11.55 7.18
C THR A 200 -5.46 10.91 5.99
N VAL A 201 -4.24 10.38 6.18
CA VAL A 201 -3.48 9.71 5.09
C VAL A 201 -4.17 8.43 4.65
N TRP A 202 -4.64 7.59 5.58
CA TRP A 202 -5.37 6.36 5.23
C TRP A 202 -6.62 6.65 4.43
N LYS A 203 -7.42 7.60 4.90
CA LYS A 203 -8.62 8.06 4.19
C LYS A 203 -8.28 8.59 2.80
N LEU A 204 -7.23 9.40 2.67
CA LEU A 204 -6.80 9.97 1.39
C LEU A 204 -6.43 8.87 0.37
N ILE A 205 -5.71 7.84 0.80
CA ILE A 205 -5.34 6.71 -0.07
C ILE A 205 -6.59 5.90 -0.45
N ALA A 206 -7.49 5.67 0.50
CA ALA A 206 -8.72 4.94 0.26
C ALA A 206 -9.68 5.70 -0.67
N ASP A 207 -9.84 7.02 -0.49
CA ASP A 207 -10.65 7.88 -1.36
C ASP A 207 -10.06 7.89 -2.78
N TRP A 208 -8.76 8.08 -2.94
CA TRP A 208 -8.10 7.99 -4.23
C TRP A 208 -8.35 6.63 -4.91
N ARG A 209 -8.26 5.54 -4.19
CA ARG A 209 -8.55 4.21 -4.73
C ARG A 209 -9.99 4.09 -5.21
N ARG A 210 -10.96 4.60 -4.43
CA ARG A 210 -12.39 4.54 -4.77
C ARG A 210 -12.75 5.45 -5.95
N GLU A 211 -12.18 6.64 -6.01
CA GLU A 211 -12.51 7.66 -7.01
C GLU A 211 -11.78 7.44 -8.34
N GLU A 212 -10.50 7.08 -8.29
CA GLU A 212 -9.65 6.94 -9.47
C GLU A 212 -9.50 5.46 -9.93
N GLY A 213 -10.06 4.50 -9.17
CA GLY A 213 -9.94 3.07 -9.48
C GLY A 213 -8.52 2.51 -9.34
N GLY A 214 -7.66 3.22 -8.62
CA GLY A 214 -6.26 2.84 -8.45
C GLY A 214 -6.05 1.64 -7.54
N THR A 215 -4.86 1.04 -7.61
CA THR A 215 -4.42 -0.05 -6.74
C THR A 215 -3.35 0.48 -5.78
N ALA A 216 -3.46 0.18 -4.49
CA ALA A 216 -2.44 0.52 -3.50
C ALA A 216 -1.82 -0.74 -2.91
N ILE A 217 -0.50 -0.84 -2.91
CA ILE A 217 0.27 -1.84 -2.16
C ILE A 217 0.90 -1.12 -0.99
N VAL A 218 0.53 -1.49 0.23
CA VAL A 218 0.94 -0.79 1.43
C VAL A 218 1.59 -1.75 2.41
N CYS A 219 2.82 -1.43 2.80
CA CYS A 219 3.45 -2.02 3.97
C CYS A 219 3.24 -1.12 5.17
N SER A 220 2.76 -1.67 6.28
CA SER A 220 2.79 -1.00 7.58
C SER A 220 2.88 -2.02 8.70
N HIS A 221 3.46 -1.59 9.81
CA HIS A 221 3.46 -2.35 11.05
C HIS A 221 2.23 -2.02 11.93
N ILE A 222 1.42 -1.01 11.56
CA ILE A 222 0.22 -0.58 12.29
C ILE A 222 -1.01 -1.21 11.64
N LEU A 223 -1.20 -2.50 11.89
CA LEU A 223 -2.27 -3.31 11.32
C LEU A 223 -3.67 -2.75 11.54
N ALA A 224 -3.97 -2.32 12.76
CA ALA A 224 -5.30 -1.86 13.12
C ALA A 224 -5.77 -0.65 12.30
N GLU A 225 -4.85 0.21 11.88
CA GLU A 225 -5.18 1.39 11.08
C GLU A 225 -5.44 1.07 9.60
N MET A 226 -4.77 0.04 9.04
CA MET A 226 -5.01 -0.43 7.68
C MET A 226 -6.23 -1.34 7.55
N GLU A 227 -6.63 -1.97 8.65
CA GLU A 227 -7.63 -3.03 8.66
C GLU A 227 -8.98 -2.60 8.10
N GLU A 228 -9.36 -1.34 8.33
CA GLU A 228 -10.63 -0.78 7.86
C GLU A 228 -10.64 -0.54 6.34
N GLU A 229 -9.48 -0.31 5.72
CA GLU A 229 -9.38 0.04 4.30
C GLU A 229 -8.85 -1.10 3.42
N ALA A 230 -8.19 -2.10 4.01
CA ALA A 230 -7.63 -3.22 3.28
C ALA A 230 -8.72 -4.11 2.65
N THR A 231 -8.58 -4.38 1.36
CA THR A 231 -9.45 -5.33 0.63
C THR A 231 -8.80 -6.70 0.50
N ASP A 232 -7.48 -6.71 0.38
CA ASP A 232 -6.65 -7.90 0.17
C ASP A 232 -5.40 -7.82 1.03
N PHE A 233 -4.81 -8.95 1.33
CA PHE A 233 -3.62 -9.01 2.18
C PHE A 233 -2.66 -10.13 1.79
N ALA A 234 -1.39 -9.96 2.18
CA ALA A 234 -0.43 -11.05 2.28
C ALA A 234 0.38 -10.91 3.57
N ILE A 235 0.63 -12.02 4.24
CA ILE A 235 1.51 -12.14 5.40
C ILE A 235 2.81 -12.75 4.93
N ILE A 236 3.91 -12.03 5.13
CA ILE A 236 5.26 -12.48 4.80
C ILE A 236 6.05 -12.65 6.11
N ASP A 237 6.75 -13.77 6.23
CA ASP A 237 7.76 -13.99 7.26
C ASP A 237 8.97 -14.69 6.67
N ARG A 238 10.17 -14.29 7.10
CA ARG A 238 11.47 -14.85 6.66
C ARG A 238 11.56 -15.04 5.14
N GLY A 239 11.08 -14.05 4.39
CA GLY A 239 11.10 -14.05 2.94
C GLY A 239 10.09 -14.96 2.25
N ARG A 240 9.11 -15.52 2.95
CA ARG A 240 8.08 -16.41 2.41
C ARG A 240 6.68 -15.86 2.65
N VAL A 241 5.78 -16.07 1.70
CA VAL A 241 4.35 -15.79 1.91
C VAL A 241 3.76 -16.92 2.72
N LEU A 242 3.28 -16.62 3.93
CA LEU A 242 2.62 -17.59 4.81
C LEU A 242 1.14 -17.71 4.47
N LYS A 243 0.50 -16.60 4.18
CA LYS A 243 -0.92 -16.53 3.84
C LYS A 243 -1.22 -15.31 2.99
N SER A 244 -2.15 -15.43 2.05
CA SER A 244 -2.69 -14.31 1.28
C SER A 244 -4.15 -14.56 0.95
N GLY A 245 -4.90 -13.49 0.66
CA GLY A 245 -6.30 -13.60 0.29
C GLY A 245 -7.04 -12.29 0.44
N ARG A 246 -8.37 -12.36 0.30
CA ARG A 246 -9.24 -11.21 0.51
C ARG A 246 -9.56 -11.05 2.00
N VAL A 247 -9.62 -9.81 2.46
CA VAL A 247 -9.98 -9.51 3.86
C VAL A 247 -11.42 -9.98 4.16
N ALA A 248 -12.33 -9.85 3.20
CA ALA A 248 -13.71 -10.33 3.32
C ALA A 248 -13.82 -11.84 3.60
N ASP A 249 -12.86 -12.64 3.10
CA ASP A 249 -12.88 -14.09 3.27
C ASP A 249 -12.39 -14.55 4.67
N ILE A 250 -11.72 -13.64 5.41
CA ILE A 250 -11.32 -13.92 6.80
C ILE A 250 -12.55 -14.01 7.71
N ALA A 251 -13.61 -13.27 7.39
CA ALA A 251 -14.81 -13.15 8.21
C ALA A 251 -15.82 -14.28 8.01
N THR A 252 -15.61 -15.23 7.07
CA THR A 252 -16.62 -16.25 6.71
C THR A 252 -16.79 -17.39 7.73
N GLY A 253 -16.13 -17.33 8.90
CA GLY A 253 -16.34 -18.32 9.99
C GLY A 253 -17.40 -17.93 11.02
N SER A 254 -17.74 -16.64 11.16
CA SER A 254 -18.78 -16.13 12.07
C SER A 254 -19.10 -14.67 11.74
N ALA A 255 -20.36 -14.33 11.61
CA ALA A 255 -20.78 -12.93 11.45
C ALA A 255 -20.39 -12.14 12.71
N THR A 256 -19.51 -11.16 12.57
CA THR A 256 -19.13 -10.27 13.67
C THR A 256 -19.90 -8.95 13.52
N PHE A 257 -20.68 -8.60 14.51
CA PHE A 257 -21.40 -7.34 14.56
C PHE A 257 -20.71 -6.40 15.53
N LYS A 258 -20.45 -5.15 15.08
CA LYS A 258 -19.96 -4.08 15.97
C LYS A 258 -21.17 -3.51 16.69
N VAL A 259 -21.23 -3.69 18.01
CA VAL A 259 -22.29 -3.10 18.87
C VAL A 259 -21.73 -1.85 19.52
N GLU A 260 -22.23 -0.68 19.15
CA GLU A 260 -21.91 0.58 19.80
C GLU A 260 -22.90 0.84 20.94
N VAL A 261 -22.37 0.97 22.16
CA VAL A 261 -23.17 1.37 23.34
C VAL A 261 -23.33 2.90 23.31
N ARG A 262 -24.55 3.39 23.09
CA ARG A 262 -24.83 4.84 23.05
C ARG A 262 -24.71 5.47 24.45
N LYS A 263 -24.38 6.77 24.50
CA LYS A 263 -24.23 7.57 25.76
C LYS A 263 -25.42 7.47 26.74
N ASN A 264 -26.61 7.14 26.27
CA ASN A 264 -27.82 6.99 27.11
C ASN A 264 -28.02 5.57 27.68
N SER A 265 -27.08 4.66 27.43
CA SER A 265 -27.08 3.34 28.07
C SER A 265 -26.53 3.45 29.49
N PRO A 266 -27.00 2.61 30.45
CA PRO A 266 -26.44 2.60 31.78
C PRO A 266 -24.91 2.47 31.76
N ALA A 267 -24.22 3.23 32.57
CA ALA A 267 -22.76 3.14 32.70
C ALA A 267 -22.37 1.70 33.05
N GLY A 268 -21.44 1.11 32.28
CA GLY A 268 -20.87 -0.20 32.60
C GLY A 268 -21.55 -1.41 31.94
N VAL A 269 -22.17 -1.24 30.78
CA VAL A 269 -22.64 -2.41 29.98
C VAL A 269 -21.48 -3.36 29.70
N THR A 270 -21.60 -4.58 30.24
CA THR A 270 -20.58 -5.63 30.06
C THR A 270 -20.89 -6.52 28.87
N PRO A 271 -19.89 -7.21 28.28
CA PRO A 271 -20.12 -8.22 27.22
C PRO A 271 -21.13 -9.28 27.61
N GLU A 272 -21.16 -9.64 28.90
CA GLU A 272 -22.11 -10.62 29.43
C GLU A 272 -23.56 -10.12 29.38
N GLN A 273 -23.80 -8.85 29.71
CA GLN A 273 -25.15 -8.25 29.61
C GLN A 273 -25.62 -8.17 28.14
N VAL A 274 -24.72 -7.89 27.21
CA VAL A 274 -25.03 -7.93 25.78
C VAL A 274 -25.37 -9.36 25.34
N ARG A 275 -24.62 -10.35 25.78
CA ARG A 275 -24.88 -11.76 25.48
C ARG A 275 -26.24 -12.22 25.99
N VAL A 276 -26.58 -11.87 27.24
CA VAL A 276 -27.88 -12.20 27.83
C VAL A 276 -29.02 -11.55 27.05
N ALA A 277 -28.88 -10.28 26.65
CA ALA A 277 -29.88 -9.57 25.86
C ALA A 277 -30.09 -10.22 24.48
N LEU A 278 -29.02 -10.62 23.80
CA LEU A 278 -29.08 -11.32 22.52
C LEU A 278 -29.73 -12.70 22.65
N LYS A 279 -29.39 -13.44 23.71
CA LYS A 279 -30.00 -14.75 23.99
C LYS A 279 -31.50 -14.64 24.27
N ASN A 280 -31.93 -13.60 25.00
CA ASN A 280 -33.36 -13.34 25.24
C ASN A 280 -34.11 -12.94 23.95
N ALA A 281 -33.41 -12.42 22.93
CA ALA A 281 -33.94 -12.14 21.61
C ALA A 281 -33.89 -13.35 20.66
N GLY A 282 -33.48 -14.53 21.15
CA GLY A 282 -33.38 -15.76 20.33
C GLY A 282 -32.10 -15.85 19.51
N ILE A 283 -31.11 -14.98 19.76
CA ILE A 283 -29.84 -14.94 19.05
C ILE A 283 -28.76 -15.59 19.92
N ASP A 284 -28.26 -16.76 19.50
CA ASP A 284 -27.10 -17.39 20.15
C ASP A 284 -25.82 -16.78 19.58
N ALA A 285 -25.14 -15.94 20.39
CA ALA A 285 -23.98 -15.21 19.95
C ALA A 285 -22.87 -15.28 20.99
N ASN A 286 -21.64 -15.47 20.53
CA ASN A 286 -20.45 -15.39 21.35
C ASN A 286 -20.01 -13.93 21.42
N VAL A 287 -20.34 -13.23 22.52
CA VAL A 287 -20.00 -11.82 22.70
C VAL A 287 -18.60 -11.72 23.29
N THR A 288 -17.64 -11.31 22.48
CA THR A 288 -16.29 -11.02 22.88
C THR A 288 -15.98 -9.56 22.58
N THR A 289 -15.09 -8.93 23.35
CA THR A 289 -14.62 -7.55 23.12
C THR A 289 -13.58 -7.46 22.01
N ALA A 290 -13.30 -8.56 21.30
CA ALA A 290 -12.27 -8.62 20.28
C ALA A 290 -12.88 -8.67 18.86
N GLN A 291 -12.42 -7.80 18.01
CA GLN A 291 -12.67 -7.80 16.58
C GLN A 291 -12.06 -9.08 15.94
N ALA A 292 -12.82 -9.75 15.08
CA ALA A 292 -12.23 -10.64 14.09
C ALA A 292 -11.47 -9.75 13.10
N SER A 293 -10.14 -9.89 13.03
CA SER A 293 -9.33 -8.87 12.42
C SER A 293 -8.08 -9.43 11.77
N LEU A 294 -7.56 -8.72 10.77
CA LEU A 294 -6.20 -8.95 10.24
C LEU A 294 -5.17 -9.06 11.38
N SER A 295 -5.34 -8.27 12.43
CA SER A 295 -4.50 -8.28 13.63
C SER A 295 -4.54 -9.61 14.38
N ARG A 296 -5.69 -10.28 14.42
CA ARG A 296 -5.82 -11.62 14.99
C ARG A 296 -5.19 -12.67 14.10
N LEU A 297 -5.54 -12.65 12.80
CA LEU A 297 -4.98 -13.57 11.81
C LEU A 297 -3.45 -13.47 11.78
N TYR A 298 -2.89 -12.26 11.81
CA TYR A 298 -1.46 -12.03 11.84
C TYR A 298 -0.81 -12.71 13.07
N ARG A 299 -1.39 -12.53 14.29
CA ARG A 299 -0.89 -13.15 15.52
C ARG A 299 -0.97 -14.68 15.54
N GLU A 300 -1.95 -15.26 14.83
CA GLU A 300 -2.11 -16.71 14.72
C GLU A 300 -1.20 -17.31 13.66
N THR A 301 -0.63 -16.50 12.75
CA THR A 301 0.15 -16.97 11.58
C THR A 301 1.65 -16.75 11.75
N VAL A 302 2.07 -15.76 12.52
CA VAL A 302 3.46 -15.40 12.85
C VAL A 302 3.78 -15.73 14.30
#